data_69d8d9904cb0a128f61a3d87d36bcf3d
#
_entry.id   69d8d9904cb0a128f61a3d87d36bcf3d
#
_cell.length_a   1.000
_cell.length_b   1.000
_cell.length_c   1.000
_cell.angle_alpha   90.00
_cell.angle_beta   90.00
_cell.angle_gamma   90.00
#
_symmetry.space_group_name_H-M   'P 1'
#
loop_
_entity.id
_entity.type
_entity.pdbx_description
1 polymer ?
#
loop_
_entity_poly.entity_id
_entity_poly.type
_entity_poly.pdbx_seq_one_letter_code
_entity_poly.pdbx_strand_id
1 'polypeptide(L)'
;MGTESTRLEAGQVIDGFRLDERLHQGGMAHLWSVTALNGEPADVPLIMKVPRIKGGEDPATIVGFEVERMIMPRLSGPHVPRFVARGDFTKQPYIVMERIGGDTLRPRLLQAPLPVDEIARLGASVAQALHALHSQHVVHLDIKPSNIMFRESGEAVLVDFGLSRHDQLPDLLEEEFTLPMGTAPYMSPEQVQFVRTDPRSDLFALGVMMYHLATGERPFGQPTTVVGLRKRLYTEPMPPRASRPDLPAWFQEVVLHCLEVDPDSRYQTAAQLAFDLQNPDQVALTGRAAKLIKAGPITTFGRWFKAMGAEPKGDITATSQIDRSPIIMVAIGLKSSPLELQQKLLTTVGRILQIEPKARLACVSIMKTNRVGMDKLTDDAGNSLHVQQLVAIKHWARPLQQSLKMEDQRLTFHVLEAPDTAAAIVEFATRNQVDHIVMGARGNSALRRYLGSVSAQVVAEAECSVTVVRVLPF
;
A
#
# COMPACT_ATOMS: atom_id res chain seq x y z
N MET A 1 -24.06 -17.70 11.96
CA MET A 1 -23.46 -17.66 13.29
C MET A 1 -22.60 -16.40 13.29
N GLY A 2 -23.07 -15.37 13.99
CA GLY A 2 -22.34 -14.10 14.08
C GLY A 2 -21.07 -14.32 14.91
N THR A 3 -19.93 -14.01 14.34
CA THR A 3 -18.69 -13.86 15.11
C THR A 3 -18.87 -12.60 15.96
N GLU A 4 -19.22 -12.80 17.24
CA GLU A 4 -19.03 -11.76 18.25
C GLU A 4 -17.59 -11.25 18.09
N SER A 5 -17.44 -9.97 17.81
CA SER A 5 -16.14 -9.28 17.86
C SER A 5 -15.64 -9.36 19.29
N THR A 6 -14.96 -10.47 19.62
CA THR A 6 -14.42 -10.69 20.95
C THR A 6 -13.40 -9.60 21.22
N ARG A 7 -13.67 -8.78 22.22
CA ARG A 7 -12.72 -7.76 22.68
C ARG A 7 -11.45 -8.49 23.09
N LEU A 8 -10.33 -8.21 22.42
CA LEU A 8 -9.05 -8.83 22.76
C LEU A 8 -8.60 -8.38 24.15
N GLU A 9 -8.24 -9.36 24.99
CA GLU A 9 -7.84 -9.15 26.38
C GLU A 9 -6.51 -9.85 26.66
N ALA A 10 -5.77 -9.32 27.63
CA ALA A 10 -4.55 -9.95 28.10
C ALA A 10 -4.85 -11.36 28.65
N GLY A 11 -3.97 -12.32 28.37
CA GLY A 11 -4.13 -13.73 28.67
C GLY A 11 -4.85 -14.56 27.60
N GLN A 12 -5.55 -13.92 26.65
CA GLN A 12 -6.19 -14.62 25.53
C GLN A 12 -5.13 -15.28 24.62
N VAL A 13 -5.46 -16.47 24.10
CA VAL A 13 -4.60 -17.22 23.17
C VAL A 13 -5.21 -17.21 21.78
N ILE A 14 -4.42 -16.82 20.79
CA ILE A 14 -4.78 -16.81 19.37
C ILE A 14 -3.74 -17.64 18.61
N ASP A 15 -4.16 -18.74 18.01
CA ASP A 15 -3.32 -19.66 17.20
C ASP A 15 -1.96 -20.01 17.85
N GLY A 16 -1.97 -20.22 19.20
CA GLY A 16 -0.77 -20.56 19.96
C GLY A 16 0.08 -19.37 20.44
N PHE A 17 -0.39 -18.15 20.27
CA PHE A 17 0.22 -16.93 20.82
C PHE A 17 -0.66 -16.38 21.95
N ARG A 18 -0.11 -16.25 23.16
CA ARG A 18 -0.77 -15.56 24.26
C ARG A 18 -0.56 -14.06 24.15
N LEU A 19 -1.64 -13.29 24.23
CA LEU A 19 -1.59 -11.83 24.34
C LEU A 19 -1.16 -11.46 25.77
N ASP A 20 -0.02 -10.78 25.93
CA ASP A 20 0.50 -10.42 27.26
C ASP A 20 0.06 -8.99 27.62
N GLU A 21 0.53 -7.99 26.90
CA GLU A 21 0.25 -6.59 27.15
C GLU A 21 -0.09 -5.85 25.86
N ARG A 22 -1.08 -4.95 25.91
CA ARG A 22 -1.39 -4.06 24.80
C ARG A 22 -0.44 -2.86 24.81
N LEU A 23 0.53 -2.86 23.91
CA LEU A 23 1.57 -1.85 23.81
C LEU A 23 1.07 -0.53 23.22
N HIS A 24 0.18 -0.60 22.22
CA HIS A 24 -0.32 0.59 21.54
C HIS A 24 -1.73 0.39 21.01
N GLN A 25 -2.52 1.45 21.08
CA GLN A 25 -3.84 1.55 20.46
C GLN A 25 -3.79 2.65 19.40
N GLY A 26 -3.34 2.28 18.19
CA GLY A 26 -3.35 3.18 17.03
C GLY A 26 -4.74 3.32 16.40
N GLY A 27 -4.88 4.24 15.45
CA GLY A 27 -6.11 4.40 14.66
C GLY A 27 -6.46 3.15 13.85
N MET A 28 -5.46 2.46 13.29
CA MET A 28 -5.63 1.38 12.31
C MET A 28 -5.48 -0.02 12.89
N ALA A 29 -4.69 -0.22 13.96
CA ALA A 29 -4.41 -1.54 14.54
C ALA A 29 -4.13 -1.46 16.04
N HIS A 30 -4.31 -2.58 16.72
CA HIS A 30 -3.83 -2.83 18.08
C HIS A 30 -2.50 -3.58 18.02
N LEU A 31 -1.51 -3.13 18.80
CA LEU A 31 -0.24 -3.83 18.97
C LEU A 31 -0.21 -4.48 20.35
N TRP A 32 0.01 -5.78 20.38
CA TRP A 32 0.15 -6.58 21.59
C TRP A 32 1.55 -7.18 21.68
N SER A 33 2.18 -7.13 22.85
CA SER A 33 3.26 -8.06 23.13
C SER A 33 2.69 -9.46 23.26
N VAL A 34 3.39 -10.47 22.72
CA VAL A 34 2.88 -11.85 22.72
C VAL A 34 3.98 -12.84 23.07
N THR A 35 3.56 -13.93 23.71
CA THR A 35 4.40 -15.11 23.99
C THR A 35 3.93 -16.28 23.13
N ALA A 36 4.83 -16.91 22.38
CA ALA A 36 4.54 -18.16 21.69
C ALA A 36 4.43 -19.31 22.71
N LEU A 37 3.34 -20.08 22.65
CA LEU A 37 3.08 -21.21 23.56
C LEU A 37 3.47 -22.55 22.93
N ASN A 38 3.52 -22.62 21.60
CA ASN A 38 3.84 -23.81 20.83
C ASN A 38 5.18 -23.65 20.15
N GLY A 39 6.07 -24.67 20.27
CA GLY A 39 7.40 -24.66 19.65
C GLY A 39 8.52 -24.22 20.60
N GLU A 40 9.73 -24.01 20.05
CA GLU A 40 10.84 -23.43 20.81
C GLU A 40 10.54 -21.98 21.17
N PRO A 41 10.98 -21.51 22.35
CA PRO A 41 10.85 -20.10 22.72
C PRO A 41 11.46 -19.22 21.62
N ALA A 42 10.74 -18.16 21.24
CA ALA A 42 11.29 -17.21 20.29
C ALA A 42 12.56 -16.58 20.89
N ASP A 43 13.62 -16.54 20.10
CA ASP A 43 14.92 -15.94 20.47
C ASP A 43 14.88 -14.41 20.54
N VAL A 44 13.74 -13.80 20.15
CA VAL A 44 13.50 -12.36 20.21
C VAL A 44 12.09 -12.08 20.78
N PRO A 45 11.87 -10.91 21.41
CA PRO A 45 10.55 -10.46 21.79
C PRO A 45 9.62 -10.35 20.58
N LEU A 46 8.35 -10.70 20.77
CA LEU A 46 7.35 -10.70 19.70
C LEU A 46 6.25 -9.67 19.94
N ILE A 47 5.73 -9.14 18.83
CA ILE A 47 4.47 -8.38 18.82
C ILE A 47 3.47 -9.01 17.85
N MET A 48 2.20 -8.85 18.18
CA MET A 48 1.08 -9.17 17.29
C MET A 48 0.37 -7.87 16.91
N LYS A 49 0.32 -7.57 15.62
CA LYS A 49 -0.47 -6.48 15.02
C LYS A 49 -1.83 -7.04 14.62
N VAL A 50 -2.90 -6.50 15.20
CA VAL A 50 -4.28 -6.91 14.92
C VAL A 50 -5.03 -5.71 14.36
N PRO A 51 -5.60 -5.79 13.14
CA PRO A 51 -6.33 -4.66 12.56
C PRO A 51 -7.59 -4.37 13.36
N ARG A 52 -7.98 -3.11 13.43
CA ARG A 52 -9.27 -2.69 13.98
C ARG A 52 -10.34 -2.90 12.93
N ILE A 53 -11.33 -3.73 13.21
CA ILE A 53 -12.39 -4.10 12.27
C ILE A 53 -13.75 -3.67 12.85
N LYS A 54 -13.82 -2.54 13.53
CA LYS A 54 -15.09 -2.01 14.04
C LYS A 54 -15.65 -0.99 13.06
N GLY A 55 -16.96 -1.11 12.82
CA GLY A 55 -17.70 -0.38 11.82
C GLY A 55 -17.37 1.10 11.67
N GLY A 56 -17.23 1.53 10.43
CA GLY A 56 -16.89 2.90 10.04
C GLY A 56 -15.41 3.17 9.79
N GLU A 57 -14.55 2.13 9.76
CA GLU A 57 -13.14 2.30 9.39
C GLU A 57 -12.98 2.47 7.88
N ASP A 58 -11.97 3.27 7.51
CA ASP A 58 -11.58 3.49 6.12
C ASP A 58 -11.18 2.14 5.47
N PRO A 59 -11.82 1.72 4.36
CA PRO A 59 -11.47 0.52 3.61
C PRO A 59 -9.96 0.40 3.33
N ALA A 60 -9.28 1.53 3.09
CA ALA A 60 -7.83 1.56 2.87
C ALA A 60 -7.02 0.96 4.03
N THR A 61 -7.52 1.02 5.26
CA THR A 61 -6.88 0.39 6.44
C THR A 61 -6.87 -1.13 6.33
N ILE A 62 -7.96 -1.71 5.85
CA ILE A 62 -8.12 -3.17 5.71
C ILE A 62 -7.23 -3.67 4.57
N VAL A 63 -7.28 -2.98 3.43
CA VAL A 63 -6.46 -3.30 2.26
C VAL A 63 -4.97 -3.15 2.58
N GLY A 64 -4.60 -2.07 3.29
CA GLY A 64 -3.23 -1.88 3.76
C GLY A 64 -2.75 -3.01 4.68
N PHE A 65 -3.61 -3.50 5.57
CA PHE A 65 -3.28 -4.67 6.39
C PHE A 65 -3.07 -5.94 5.54
N GLU A 66 -3.88 -6.17 4.50
CA GLU A 66 -3.68 -7.27 3.56
C GLU A 66 -2.37 -7.14 2.78
N VAL A 67 -2.01 -5.94 2.34
CA VAL A 67 -0.73 -5.64 1.69
C VAL A 67 0.43 -6.00 2.61
N GLU A 68 0.40 -5.53 3.86
CA GLU A 68 1.45 -5.84 4.85
C GLU A 68 1.53 -7.35 5.12
N ARG A 69 0.40 -8.02 5.29
CA ARG A 69 0.30 -9.47 5.47
C ARG A 69 0.87 -10.27 4.29
N MET A 70 0.79 -9.71 3.09
CA MET A 70 1.29 -10.31 1.85
C MET A 70 2.80 -10.09 1.66
N ILE A 71 3.31 -8.91 2.03
CA ILE A 71 4.71 -8.50 1.83
C ILE A 71 5.63 -9.04 2.93
N MET A 72 5.25 -8.88 4.20
CA MET A 72 6.09 -9.22 5.36
C MET A 72 6.73 -10.62 5.30
N PRO A 73 6.03 -11.71 4.91
CA PRO A 73 6.65 -13.04 4.84
C PRO A 73 7.78 -13.18 3.82
N ARG A 74 7.96 -12.20 2.93
CA ARG A 74 8.99 -12.20 1.87
C ARG A 74 10.21 -11.36 2.22
N LEU A 75 10.09 -10.56 3.29
CA LEU A 75 11.17 -9.69 3.73
C LEU A 75 12.10 -10.43 4.68
N SER A 76 13.38 -10.11 4.59
CA SER A 76 14.44 -10.66 5.42
C SER A 76 15.54 -9.63 5.70
N GLY A 77 16.41 -9.95 6.65
CA GLY A 77 17.57 -9.14 6.99
C GLY A 77 17.35 -8.20 8.19
N PRO A 78 18.41 -7.45 8.59
CA PRO A 78 18.40 -6.68 9.85
C PRO A 78 17.54 -5.41 9.79
N HIS A 79 17.16 -4.96 8.60
CA HIS A 79 16.48 -3.69 8.36
C HIS A 79 14.94 -3.78 8.32
N VAL A 80 14.40 -4.96 8.62
CA VAL A 80 12.97 -5.23 8.71
C VAL A 80 12.69 -6.10 9.93
N PRO A 81 11.50 -6.02 10.57
CA PRO A 81 11.14 -6.95 11.62
C PRO A 81 11.05 -8.37 11.07
N ARG A 82 11.59 -9.36 11.78
CA ARG A 82 11.46 -10.76 11.42
C ARG A 82 9.99 -11.18 11.48
N PHE A 83 9.46 -11.67 10.36
CA PHE A 83 8.13 -12.24 10.29
C PHE A 83 8.09 -13.60 11.00
N VAL A 84 6.99 -13.87 11.74
CA VAL A 84 6.80 -15.13 12.48
C VAL A 84 5.53 -15.86 12.06
N ALA A 85 4.38 -15.18 12.06
CA ALA A 85 3.11 -15.81 11.74
C ALA A 85 2.08 -14.79 11.25
N ARG A 86 1.04 -15.29 10.59
CA ARG A 86 -0.11 -14.48 10.17
C ARG A 86 -1.41 -15.25 10.30
N GLY A 87 -2.48 -14.57 10.69
CA GLY A 87 -3.87 -15.03 10.59
C GLY A 87 -4.57 -14.41 9.40
N ASP A 88 -5.75 -14.90 9.08
CA ASP A 88 -6.58 -14.38 8.01
C ASP A 88 -7.96 -13.90 8.50
N PHE A 89 -8.71 -13.22 7.65
CA PHE A 89 -10.04 -12.69 7.98
C PHE A 89 -11.11 -13.77 8.16
N THR A 90 -10.84 -15.03 7.86
CA THR A 90 -11.82 -16.11 8.07
C THR A 90 -11.99 -16.47 9.54
N LYS A 91 -11.00 -16.12 10.37
CA LYS A 91 -11.00 -16.27 11.82
C LYS A 91 -10.67 -14.94 12.50
N GLN A 92 -9.40 -14.72 12.73
CA GLN A 92 -8.86 -13.52 13.35
C GLN A 92 -7.64 -13.06 12.53
N PRO A 93 -7.72 -11.94 11.81
CA PRO A 93 -6.56 -11.42 11.10
C PRO A 93 -5.53 -10.88 12.10
N TYR A 94 -4.28 -11.26 11.91
CA TYR A 94 -3.13 -10.76 12.67
C TYR A 94 -1.82 -10.95 11.89
N ILE A 95 -0.79 -10.22 12.30
CA ILE A 95 0.60 -10.44 11.91
C ILE A 95 1.42 -10.52 13.20
N VAL A 96 2.19 -11.60 13.35
CA VAL A 96 3.18 -11.73 14.43
C VAL A 96 4.56 -11.52 13.86
N MET A 97 5.31 -10.64 14.49
CA MET A 97 6.66 -10.27 14.07
C MET A 97 7.55 -9.93 15.26
N GLU A 98 8.84 -9.81 15.02
CA GLU A 98 9.82 -9.32 15.96
C GLU A 98 9.41 -7.94 16.53
N ARG A 99 9.50 -7.78 17.83
CA ARG A 99 9.40 -6.50 18.51
C ARG A 99 10.76 -5.80 18.46
N ILE A 100 10.87 -4.74 17.66
CA ILE A 100 12.06 -3.90 17.66
C ILE A 100 12.12 -3.12 18.96
N GLY A 101 13.25 -3.20 19.67
CA GLY A 101 13.50 -2.38 20.85
C GLY A 101 13.74 -0.91 20.49
N GLY A 102 13.53 -0.03 21.46
CA GLY A 102 13.78 1.40 21.28
C GLY A 102 12.60 2.20 20.69
N ASP A 103 12.87 3.47 20.47
CA ASP A 103 11.89 4.43 19.96
C ASP A 103 11.96 4.59 18.45
N THR A 104 10.89 5.13 17.87
CA THR A 104 10.90 5.60 16.48
C THR A 104 11.76 6.86 16.33
N LEU A 105 12.01 7.29 15.09
CA LEU A 105 12.70 8.55 14.80
C LEU A 105 11.88 9.80 15.23
N ARG A 106 10.62 9.64 15.59
CA ARG A 106 9.71 10.75 15.94
C ARG A 106 10.21 11.63 17.09
N PRO A 107 10.74 11.13 18.23
CA PRO A 107 11.31 11.95 19.28
C PRO A 107 12.47 12.83 18.81
N ARG A 108 13.32 12.32 17.89
CA ARG A 108 14.42 13.11 17.31
C ARG A 108 13.92 14.27 16.47
N LEU A 109 12.84 14.07 15.72
CA LEU A 109 12.22 15.14 14.94
C LEU A 109 11.70 16.27 15.82
N LEU A 110 11.22 15.97 17.04
CA LEU A 110 10.78 16.98 18.00
C LEU A 110 11.93 17.80 18.60
N GLN A 111 13.16 17.31 18.47
CA GLN A 111 14.38 17.99 18.93
C GLN A 111 15.05 18.81 17.82
N ALA A 112 14.49 18.81 16.60
CA ALA A 112 15.02 19.57 15.48
C ALA A 112 15.06 21.08 15.78
N PRO A 113 16.09 21.83 15.31
CA PRO A 113 17.16 21.37 14.40
C PRO A 113 18.28 20.60 15.09
N LEU A 114 18.76 19.54 14.46
CA LEU A 114 19.85 18.68 14.95
C LEU A 114 21.22 19.07 14.34
N PRO A 115 22.33 18.58 14.95
CA PRO A 115 23.68 18.65 14.36
C PRO A 115 23.75 17.86 13.04
N VAL A 116 24.50 18.38 12.07
CA VAL A 116 24.61 17.77 10.72
C VAL A 116 25.17 16.37 10.78
N ASP A 117 26.19 16.11 11.60
CA ASP A 117 26.81 14.79 11.72
C ASP A 117 25.82 13.74 12.27
N GLU A 118 24.90 14.15 13.14
CA GLU A 118 23.84 13.28 13.63
C GLU A 118 22.83 12.98 12.51
N ILE A 119 22.42 14.01 11.76
CA ILE A 119 21.48 13.85 10.64
C ILE A 119 22.09 12.95 9.56
N ALA A 120 23.37 13.13 9.24
CA ALA A 120 24.09 12.32 8.25
C ALA A 120 24.13 10.84 8.66
N ARG A 121 24.45 10.55 9.94
CA ARG A 121 24.46 9.18 10.46
C ARG A 121 23.07 8.53 10.41
N LEU A 122 22.04 9.24 10.87
CA LEU A 122 20.65 8.77 10.82
C LEU A 122 20.21 8.54 9.38
N GLY A 123 20.46 9.53 8.50
CA GLY A 123 20.13 9.45 7.08
C GLY A 123 20.83 8.31 6.36
N ALA A 124 22.13 8.10 6.64
CA ALA A 124 22.88 6.99 6.05
C ALA A 124 22.34 5.62 6.47
N SER A 125 22.02 5.46 7.78
CA SER A 125 21.44 4.20 8.28
C SER A 125 20.07 3.91 7.65
N VAL A 126 19.21 4.93 7.48
CA VAL A 126 17.92 4.78 6.81
C VAL A 126 18.10 4.48 5.31
N ALA A 127 19.05 5.14 4.64
CA ALA A 127 19.34 4.89 3.23
C ALA A 127 19.85 3.46 3.02
N GLN A 128 20.67 2.90 3.94
CA GLN A 128 21.07 1.48 3.90
C GLN A 128 19.87 0.54 4.07
N ALA A 129 18.96 0.85 4.99
CA ALA A 129 17.73 0.08 5.17
C ALA A 129 16.84 0.11 3.91
N LEU A 130 16.70 1.28 3.28
CA LEU A 130 16.00 1.42 2.00
C LEU A 130 16.68 0.63 0.89
N HIS A 131 18.01 0.67 0.80
CA HIS A 131 18.73 -0.13 -0.20
C HIS A 131 18.47 -1.64 -0.03
N ALA A 132 18.52 -2.14 1.20
CA ALA A 132 18.22 -3.54 1.51
C ALA A 132 16.75 -3.90 1.16
N LEU A 133 15.80 -2.99 1.37
CA LEU A 133 14.40 -3.18 1.02
C LEU A 133 14.18 -3.18 -0.50
N HIS A 134 14.73 -2.18 -1.21
CA HIS A 134 14.64 -2.06 -2.68
C HIS A 134 15.27 -3.26 -3.39
N SER A 135 16.36 -3.82 -2.83
CA SER A 135 17.00 -5.05 -3.34
C SER A 135 16.12 -6.30 -3.20
N GLN A 136 15.09 -6.24 -2.36
CA GLN A 136 14.06 -7.26 -2.22
C GLN A 136 12.79 -6.92 -3.02
N HIS A 137 12.88 -6.02 -4.01
CA HIS A 137 11.81 -5.60 -4.91
C HIS A 137 10.63 -4.90 -4.22
N VAL A 138 10.85 -4.28 -3.06
CA VAL A 138 9.82 -3.55 -2.30
C VAL A 138 10.12 -2.07 -2.25
N VAL A 139 9.13 -1.26 -2.61
CA VAL A 139 9.09 0.20 -2.39
C VAL A 139 8.20 0.45 -1.18
N HIS A 140 8.67 1.22 -0.20
CA HIS A 140 7.96 1.42 1.07
C HIS A 140 6.76 2.35 0.95
N LEU A 141 6.91 3.47 0.24
CA LEU A 141 5.89 4.48 -0.08
C LEU A 141 5.26 5.24 1.10
N ASP A 142 5.67 4.94 2.33
CA ASP A 142 5.23 5.68 3.52
C ASP A 142 6.40 5.91 4.50
N ILE A 143 7.55 6.30 3.96
CA ILE A 143 8.72 6.65 4.76
C ILE A 143 8.45 7.93 5.55
N LYS A 144 8.42 7.79 6.87
CA LYS A 144 8.17 8.85 7.84
C LYS A 144 8.79 8.50 9.21
N PRO A 145 8.98 9.47 10.10
CA PRO A 145 9.66 9.23 11.38
C PRO A 145 9.03 8.17 12.27
N SER A 146 7.72 7.94 12.19
CA SER A 146 7.03 6.89 12.98
C SER A 146 7.26 5.48 12.42
N ASN A 147 7.69 5.37 11.17
CA ASN A 147 7.90 4.08 10.48
C ASN A 147 9.38 3.69 10.42
N ILE A 148 10.23 4.40 11.14
CA ILE A 148 11.67 4.13 11.26
C ILE A 148 12.00 3.95 12.73
N MET A 149 12.55 2.80 13.06
CA MET A 149 13.09 2.44 14.37
C MET A 149 14.59 2.17 14.28
N PHE A 150 15.28 2.13 15.38
CA PHE A 150 16.70 1.81 15.42
C PHE A 150 16.96 0.68 16.39
N ARG A 151 17.76 -0.32 15.98
CA ARG A 151 18.30 -1.33 16.88
C ARG A 151 19.33 -0.70 17.81
N GLU A 152 19.68 -1.36 18.89
CA GLU A 152 20.76 -0.93 19.80
C GLU A 152 22.12 -0.82 19.06
N SER A 153 22.31 -1.62 18.00
CA SER A 153 23.47 -1.54 17.09
C SER A 153 23.55 -0.25 16.26
N GLY A 154 22.45 0.55 16.22
CA GLY A 154 22.33 1.75 15.40
C GLY A 154 21.79 1.52 13.99
N GLU A 155 21.44 0.28 13.64
CA GLU A 155 20.83 -0.06 12.35
C GLU A 155 19.36 0.40 12.30
N ALA A 156 19.01 1.09 11.23
CA ALA A 156 17.62 1.47 10.98
C ALA A 156 16.79 0.25 10.60
N VAL A 157 15.57 0.18 11.14
CA VAL A 157 14.56 -0.84 10.84
C VAL A 157 13.31 -0.15 10.32
N LEU A 158 12.88 -0.52 9.13
CA LEU A 158 11.66 -0.02 8.50
C LEU A 158 10.49 -0.87 8.97
N VAL A 159 9.41 -0.20 9.39
CA VAL A 159 8.19 -0.83 9.92
C VAL A 159 6.95 -0.28 9.23
N ASP A 160 5.85 -1.04 9.29
CA ASP A 160 4.55 -0.67 8.73
C ASP A 160 4.52 -0.64 7.19
N PHE A 161 4.39 -1.82 6.59
CA PHE A 161 4.38 -2.04 5.14
C PHE A 161 2.99 -1.95 4.51
N GLY A 162 2.00 -1.39 5.21
CA GLY A 162 0.62 -1.32 4.76
C GLY A 162 0.39 -0.47 3.49
N LEU A 163 1.30 0.43 3.15
CA LEU A 163 1.27 1.21 1.90
C LEU A 163 2.35 0.79 0.90
N SER A 164 3.13 -0.24 1.21
CA SER A 164 4.25 -0.67 0.37
C SER A 164 3.78 -1.38 -0.90
N ARG A 165 4.66 -1.42 -1.89
CA ARG A 165 4.48 -2.18 -3.12
C ARG A 165 5.64 -3.15 -3.31
N HIS A 166 5.31 -4.38 -3.68
CA HIS A 166 6.29 -5.38 -4.10
C HIS A 166 6.11 -5.64 -5.61
N ASP A 167 7.16 -5.49 -6.42
CA ASP A 167 7.07 -5.56 -7.88
C ASP A 167 6.49 -6.87 -8.44
N GLN A 168 6.67 -7.96 -7.70
CA GLN A 168 6.20 -9.29 -8.10
C GLN A 168 4.84 -9.66 -7.50
N LEU A 169 4.17 -8.72 -6.81
CA LEU A 169 2.86 -8.94 -6.19
C LEU A 169 1.83 -7.96 -6.75
N PRO A 170 0.53 -8.30 -6.67
CA PRO A 170 -0.54 -7.38 -7.01
C PRO A 170 -0.49 -6.12 -6.14
N ASP A 171 -0.72 -4.96 -6.72
CA ASP A 171 -0.90 -3.71 -5.97
C ASP A 171 -2.37 -3.51 -5.62
N LEU A 172 -2.80 -4.09 -4.48
CA LEU A 172 -4.19 -4.04 -4.04
C LEU A 172 -4.67 -2.60 -3.80
N LEU A 173 -3.77 -1.71 -3.38
CA LEU A 173 -4.11 -0.31 -3.12
C LEU A 173 -4.34 0.46 -4.42
N GLU A 174 -3.53 0.24 -5.45
CA GLU A 174 -3.74 0.83 -6.77
C GLU A 174 -5.01 0.29 -7.42
N GLU A 175 -5.31 -0.98 -7.22
CA GLU A 175 -6.49 -1.63 -7.76
C GLU A 175 -7.81 -1.12 -7.15
N GLU A 176 -7.83 -0.78 -5.85
CA GLU A 176 -9.05 -0.39 -5.16
C GLU A 176 -9.24 1.14 -4.99
N PHE A 177 -8.15 1.93 -4.99
CA PHE A 177 -8.23 3.36 -4.65
C PHE A 177 -7.70 4.27 -5.75
N THR A 178 -8.38 5.42 -5.91
CA THR A 178 -8.08 6.45 -6.91
C THR A 178 -7.45 7.71 -6.32
N LEU A 179 -7.07 7.69 -5.05
CA LEU A 179 -6.44 8.83 -4.36
C LEU A 179 -4.97 8.55 -4.07
N PRO A 180 -4.11 9.59 -4.06
CA PRO A 180 -2.72 9.42 -3.66
C PRO A 180 -2.63 8.85 -2.25
N MET A 181 -1.87 7.75 -2.08
CA MET A 181 -1.70 7.06 -0.81
C MET A 181 -0.36 7.40 -0.19
N GLY A 182 -0.34 7.66 1.12
CA GLY A 182 0.86 8.01 1.88
C GLY A 182 0.64 9.13 2.88
N THR A 183 1.68 9.47 3.63
CA THR A 183 1.64 10.57 4.58
C THR A 183 1.97 11.89 3.90
N ALA A 184 0.98 12.76 3.76
CA ALA A 184 0.98 13.97 2.94
C ALA A 184 2.26 14.83 2.96
N PRO A 185 2.91 15.14 4.11
CA PRO A 185 4.15 15.92 4.13
C PRO A 185 5.34 15.25 3.43
N TYR A 186 5.37 13.91 3.37
CA TYR A 186 6.50 13.09 2.91
C TYR A 186 6.32 12.53 1.50
N MET A 187 5.09 12.54 0.96
CA MET A 187 4.81 12.03 -0.38
C MET A 187 5.71 12.67 -1.43
N SER A 188 6.20 11.87 -2.36
CA SER A 188 6.94 12.34 -3.53
C SER A 188 6.02 12.93 -4.62
N PRO A 189 6.55 13.69 -5.59
CA PRO A 189 5.80 14.18 -6.74
C PRO A 189 5.10 13.07 -7.53
N GLU A 190 5.79 11.95 -7.77
CA GLU A 190 5.26 10.80 -8.51
C GLU A 190 4.16 10.08 -7.75
N GLN A 191 4.24 9.96 -6.42
CA GLN A 191 3.13 9.42 -5.62
C GLN A 191 1.86 10.28 -5.74
N VAL A 192 2.00 11.61 -5.84
CA VAL A 192 0.87 12.52 -6.08
C VAL A 192 0.26 12.31 -7.47
N GLN A 193 1.03 11.75 -8.41
CA GLN A 193 0.62 11.35 -9.75
C GLN A 193 0.24 9.87 -9.85
N PHE A 194 0.04 9.19 -8.72
CA PHE A 194 -0.34 7.77 -8.62
C PHE A 194 0.74 6.76 -9.07
N VAL A 195 1.99 7.18 -9.26
CA VAL A 195 3.09 6.27 -9.52
C VAL A 195 3.57 5.66 -8.21
N ARG A 196 3.47 4.34 -8.12
CA ARG A 196 3.83 3.56 -6.91
C ARG A 196 5.01 2.62 -7.13
N THR A 197 5.59 2.63 -8.32
CA THR A 197 6.65 1.70 -8.72
C THR A 197 8.05 2.20 -8.45
N ASP A 198 8.24 3.51 -8.32
CA ASP A 198 9.56 4.13 -8.31
C ASP A 198 10.18 4.17 -6.90
N PRO A 199 11.27 3.41 -6.62
CA PRO A 199 11.93 3.39 -5.32
C PRO A 199 12.54 4.74 -4.92
N ARG A 200 12.75 5.65 -5.88
CA ARG A 200 13.25 7.01 -5.61
C ARG A 200 12.22 7.89 -4.90
N SER A 201 10.96 7.45 -4.81
CA SER A 201 9.95 8.04 -3.92
C SER A 201 10.35 7.97 -2.46
N ASP A 202 10.93 6.87 -2.02
CA ASP A 202 11.42 6.69 -0.65
C ASP A 202 12.62 7.60 -0.37
N LEU A 203 13.48 7.84 -1.37
CA LEU A 203 14.61 8.77 -1.26
C LEU A 203 14.15 10.23 -1.15
N PHE A 204 13.09 10.61 -1.86
CA PHE A 204 12.46 11.91 -1.67
C PHE A 204 11.93 12.09 -0.25
N ALA A 205 11.23 11.10 0.28
CA ALA A 205 10.71 11.14 1.65
C ALA A 205 11.82 11.23 2.71
N LEU A 206 12.94 10.52 2.50
CA LEU A 206 14.13 10.65 3.34
C LEU A 206 14.74 12.05 3.23
N GLY A 207 14.78 12.65 2.02
CA GLY A 207 15.19 14.04 1.81
C GLY A 207 14.32 15.03 2.58
N VAL A 208 12.99 14.84 2.60
CA VAL A 208 12.05 15.65 3.40
C VAL A 208 12.36 15.54 4.89
N MET A 209 12.67 14.35 5.39
CA MET A 209 13.04 14.14 6.79
C MET A 209 14.36 14.82 7.14
N MET A 210 15.41 14.64 6.35
CA MET A 210 16.72 15.28 6.57
C MET A 210 16.59 16.82 6.55
N TYR A 211 15.79 17.36 5.63
CA TYR A 211 15.48 18.78 5.61
C TYR A 211 14.86 19.24 6.92
N HIS A 212 13.82 18.51 7.40
CA HIS A 212 13.12 18.87 8.64
C HIS A 212 14.04 18.74 9.85
N LEU A 213 14.83 17.68 9.96
CA LEU A 213 15.82 17.51 11.04
C LEU A 213 16.87 18.62 11.05
N ALA A 214 17.22 19.17 9.87
CA ALA A 214 18.23 20.24 9.76
C ALA A 214 17.67 21.63 10.04
N THR A 215 16.44 21.92 9.68
CA THR A 215 15.87 23.28 9.73
C THR A 215 14.80 23.47 10.80
N GLY A 216 14.22 22.37 11.33
CA GLY A 216 13.03 22.40 12.17
C GLY A 216 11.73 22.60 11.38
N GLU A 217 11.80 22.78 10.06
CA GLU A 217 10.66 23.05 9.19
C GLU A 217 10.49 22.00 8.10
N ARG A 218 9.26 21.81 7.61
CA ARG A 218 8.98 20.93 6.48
C ARG A 218 9.15 21.66 5.15
N PRO A 219 9.87 21.10 4.16
CA PRO A 219 10.19 21.81 2.91
C PRO A 219 8.95 22.19 2.08
N PHE A 220 7.86 21.43 2.20
CA PHE A 220 6.60 21.63 1.48
C PHE A 220 5.42 21.91 2.43
N GLY A 221 5.70 22.23 3.70
CA GLY A 221 4.69 22.47 4.73
C GLY A 221 3.87 21.22 5.06
N GLN A 222 2.61 21.45 5.43
CA GLN A 222 1.67 20.40 5.84
C GLN A 222 0.40 20.48 4.97
N PRO A 223 0.43 19.97 3.74
CA PRO A 223 -0.73 20.02 2.84
C PRO A 223 -1.88 19.17 3.37
N THR A 224 -3.08 19.75 3.39
CA THR A 224 -4.32 19.10 3.83
C THR A 224 -5.28 18.83 2.66
N THR A 225 -4.93 19.26 1.46
CA THR A 225 -5.75 19.12 0.25
C THR A 225 -4.91 18.56 -0.90
N VAL A 226 -5.56 17.91 -1.86
CA VAL A 226 -4.91 17.40 -3.09
C VAL A 226 -4.26 18.55 -3.88
N VAL A 227 -4.90 19.74 -3.93
CA VAL A 227 -4.31 20.92 -4.58
C VAL A 227 -3.02 21.35 -3.86
N GLY A 228 -3.00 21.30 -2.53
CA GLY A 228 -1.80 21.56 -1.74
C GLY A 228 -0.68 20.53 -2.01
N LEU A 229 -1.04 19.26 -2.13
CA LEU A 229 -0.13 18.17 -2.50
C LEU A 229 0.49 18.39 -3.90
N ARG A 230 -0.31 18.78 -4.88
CA ARG A 230 0.14 19.01 -6.28
C ARG A 230 1.16 20.15 -6.41
N LYS A 231 1.28 21.04 -5.44
CA LYS A 231 2.30 22.11 -5.47
C LYS A 231 3.72 21.58 -5.60
N ARG A 232 4.04 20.40 -5.03
CA ARG A 232 5.38 19.79 -5.14
C ARG A 232 5.77 19.32 -6.55
N LEU A 233 4.82 19.26 -7.48
CA LEU A 233 5.08 18.97 -8.89
C LEU A 233 5.80 20.13 -9.62
N TYR A 234 5.75 21.34 -9.06
CA TYR A 234 6.30 22.55 -9.72
C TYR A 234 7.00 23.53 -8.77
N THR A 235 6.89 23.33 -7.44
CA THR A 235 7.58 24.22 -6.48
C THR A 235 8.79 23.51 -5.87
N GLU A 236 9.88 24.25 -5.76
CA GLU A 236 11.06 23.84 -5.00
C GLU A 236 10.93 24.20 -3.50
N PRO A 237 11.60 23.47 -2.61
CA PRO A 237 11.72 23.89 -1.22
C PRO A 237 12.59 25.15 -1.08
N MET A 238 12.52 25.84 0.04
CA MET A 238 13.53 26.81 0.41
C MET A 238 14.87 26.09 0.61
N PRO A 239 15.99 26.58 0.03
CA PRO A 239 17.27 25.95 0.30
C PRO A 239 17.59 25.93 1.81
N PRO A 240 18.05 24.83 2.40
CA PRO A 240 18.30 24.73 3.84
C PRO A 240 19.23 25.83 4.38
N ARG A 241 20.27 26.19 3.64
CA ARG A 241 21.24 27.23 4.00
C ARG A 241 20.67 28.64 3.98
N ALA A 242 19.52 28.86 3.36
CA ALA A 242 18.81 30.14 3.46
C ALA A 242 18.23 30.38 4.86
N SER A 243 17.77 29.32 5.53
CA SER A 243 17.26 29.38 6.91
C SER A 243 18.36 29.11 7.95
N ARG A 244 19.36 28.31 7.58
CA ARG A 244 20.45 27.86 8.44
C ARG A 244 21.81 27.98 7.73
N PRO A 245 22.40 29.18 7.68
CA PRO A 245 23.64 29.48 6.92
C PRO A 245 24.88 28.67 7.36
N ASP A 246 24.88 28.14 8.60
CA ASP A 246 25.93 27.30 9.16
C ASP A 246 25.99 25.88 8.57
N LEU A 247 24.94 25.46 7.88
CA LEU A 247 24.92 24.14 7.23
C LEU A 247 26.03 24.02 6.17
N PRO A 248 26.79 22.91 6.14
CA PRO A 248 27.77 22.66 5.11
C PRO A 248 27.15 22.62 3.69
N ALA A 249 27.91 23.06 2.71
CA ALA A 249 27.48 23.08 1.32
C ALA A 249 27.15 21.65 0.78
N TRP A 250 27.94 20.66 1.18
CA TRP A 250 27.71 19.25 0.82
C TRP A 250 26.38 18.72 1.35
N PHE A 251 25.99 19.10 2.58
CA PHE A 251 24.74 18.63 3.16
C PHE A 251 23.53 19.21 2.41
N GLN A 252 23.56 20.52 2.08
CA GLN A 252 22.53 21.13 1.23
C GLN A 252 22.46 20.46 -0.13
N GLU A 253 23.62 20.16 -0.75
CA GLU A 253 23.67 19.43 -2.03
C GLU A 253 22.91 18.13 -1.94
N VAL A 254 23.21 17.28 -0.96
CA VAL A 254 22.58 15.98 -0.75
C VAL A 254 21.07 16.11 -0.53
N VAL A 255 20.65 17.01 0.36
CA VAL A 255 19.22 17.19 0.67
C VAL A 255 18.44 17.67 -0.56
N LEU A 256 18.95 18.69 -1.28
CA LEU A 256 18.26 19.22 -2.46
C LEU A 256 18.30 18.21 -3.63
N HIS A 257 19.32 17.37 -3.72
CA HIS A 257 19.40 16.30 -4.70
C HIS A 257 18.29 15.25 -4.47
N CYS A 258 18.01 14.89 -3.22
CA CYS A 258 16.85 14.04 -2.89
C CYS A 258 15.51 14.69 -3.25
N LEU A 259 15.40 16.02 -3.14
CA LEU A 259 14.16 16.79 -3.27
C LEU A 259 13.89 17.30 -4.69
N GLU A 260 14.68 16.89 -5.70
CA GLU A 260 14.38 17.19 -7.10
C GLU A 260 13.00 16.68 -7.51
N VAL A 261 12.27 17.46 -8.29
CA VAL A 261 10.91 17.10 -8.73
C VAL A 261 10.94 15.90 -9.67
N ASP A 262 11.89 15.91 -10.63
CA ASP A 262 12.10 14.79 -11.55
C ASP A 262 12.91 13.67 -10.86
N PRO A 263 12.37 12.44 -10.76
CA PRO A 263 13.10 11.30 -10.19
C PRO A 263 14.44 11.02 -10.89
N ASP A 264 14.52 11.25 -12.20
CA ASP A 264 15.76 11.05 -12.97
C ASP A 264 16.88 12.01 -12.57
N SER A 265 16.53 13.13 -11.95
CA SER A 265 17.46 14.14 -11.41
C SER A 265 17.87 13.90 -9.95
N ARG A 266 17.35 12.82 -9.29
CA ARG A 266 17.67 12.44 -7.91
C ARG A 266 18.80 11.41 -7.86
N TYR A 267 19.17 11.01 -6.64
CA TYR A 267 19.90 9.75 -6.43
C TYR A 267 19.17 8.59 -7.08
N GLN A 268 19.87 7.77 -7.85
CA GLN A 268 19.23 6.65 -8.55
C GLN A 268 19.10 5.42 -7.65
N THR A 269 19.92 5.31 -6.61
CA THR A 269 19.83 4.25 -5.61
C THR A 269 20.02 4.79 -4.20
N ALA A 270 19.42 4.11 -3.23
CA ALA A 270 19.62 4.42 -1.81
C ALA A 270 21.09 4.17 -1.37
N ALA A 271 21.79 3.25 -2.02
CA ALA A 271 23.20 3.03 -1.76
C ALA A 271 24.08 4.24 -2.09
N GLN A 272 23.80 4.94 -3.22
CA GLN A 272 24.50 6.17 -3.57
C GLN A 272 24.26 7.28 -2.52
N LEU A 273 23.02 7.43 -2.07
CA LEU A 273 22.70 8.39 -1.00
C LEU A 273 23.41 8.05 0.31
N ALA A 274 23.41 6.77 0.71
CA ALA A 274 24.14 6.33 1.92
C ALA A 274 25.62 6.61 1.81
N PHE A 275 26.22 6.37 0.65
CA PHE A 275 27.65 6.63 0.40
C PHE A 275 27.99 8.12 0.56
N ASP A 276 27.23 9.02 -0.05
CA ASP A 276 27.46 10.46 0.04
C ASP A 276 27.31 11.00 1.47
N LEU A 277 26.31 10.49 2.23
CA LEU A 277 26.11 10.86 3.63
C LEU A 277 27.26 10.39 4.53
N GLN A 278 27.94 9.27 4.19
CA GLN A 278 29.07 8.73 4.93
C GLN A 278 30.41 9.33 4.51
N ASN A 279 30.47 9.93 3.30
CA ASN A 279 31.71 10.46 2.72
C ASN A 279 31.52 11.91 2.25
N PRO A 280 31.33 12.86 3.18
CA PRO A 280 31.03 14.26 2.83
C PRO A 280 32.04 14.92 1.88
N ASP A 281 33.31 14.55 1.99
CA ASP A 281 34.40 15.09 1.19
C ASP A 281 34.36 14.64 -0.28
N GLN A 282 33.59 13.59 -0.58
CA GLN A 282 33.43 13.04 -1.91
C GLN A 282 32.18 13.54 -2.64
N VAL A 283 31.34 14.30 -1.94
CA VAL A 283 30.10 14.85 -2.52
C VAL A 283 30.43 15.86 -3.63
N ALA A 284 29.99 15.57 -4.84
CA ALA A 284 30.16 16.50 -5.97
C ALA A 284 29.22 17.71 -5.80
N LEU A 285 29.79 18.88 -5.52
CA LEU A 285 29.04 20.11 -5.37
C LEU A 285 28.58 20.65 -6.71
N THR A 286 27.29 20.90 -6.85
CA THR A 286 26.66 21.54 -8.02
C THR A 286 26.08 22.91 -7.66
N GLY A 287 25.26 23.47 -8.55
CA GLY A 287 24.52 24.71 -8.27
C GLY A 287 23.57 24.61 -7.06
N ARG A 288 23.18 23.39 -6.63
CA ARG A 288 22.38 23.15 -5.42
C ARG A 288 23.11 23.57 -4.15
N ALA A 289 24.41 23.30 -4.08
CA ALA A 289 25.24 23.63 -2.91
C ALA A 289 25.29 25.13 -2.60
N ALA A 290 25.27 25.97 -3.64
CA ALA A 290 25.35 27.43 -3.51
C ALA A 290 24.00 28.15 -3.48
N LYS A 291 22.89 27.42 -3.67
CA LYS A 291 21.55 27.99 -3.79
C LYS A 291 21.08 28.59 -2.46
N LEU A 292 20.60 29.85 -2.47
CA LEU A 292 20.07 30.53 -1.29
C LEU A 292 18.64 31.05 -1.46
N ILE A 293 18.11 31.00 -2.68
CA ILE A 293 16.77 31.48 -3.02
C ILE A 293 16.00 30.41 -3.81
N LYS A 294 14.68 30.42 -3.68
CA LYS A 294 13.80 29.58 -4.51
C LYS A 294 13.86 30.00 -5.97
N ALA A 295 13.45 29.10 -6.85
CA ALA A 295 13.22 29.45 -8.25
C ALA A 295 12.21 30.59 -8.38
N GLY A 296 12.49 31.52 -9.30
CA GLY A 296 11.63 32.67 -9.54
C GLY A 296 10.26 32.29 -10.09
N PRO A 297 9.29 33.25 -10.10
CA PRO A 297 7.90 32.98 -10.53
C PRO A 297 7.80 32.51 -11.97
N ILE A 298 8.66 32.98 -12.87
CA ILE A 298 8.67 32.57 -14.29
C ILE A 298 9.05 31.09 -14.42
N THR A 299 10.08 30.64 -13.71
CA THR A 299 10.51 29.23 -13.71
C THR A 299 9.43 28.32 -13.10
N THR A 300 8.82 28.78 -12.01
CA THR A 300 7.72 28.08 -11.34
C THR A 300 6.50 27.96 -12.24
N PHE A 301 6.16 29.02 -12.99
CA PHE A 301 5.06 29.01 -13.95
C PHE A 301 5.34 28.04 -15.12
N GLY A 302 6.55 28.05 -15.67
CA GLY A 302 6.95 27.10 -16.71
C GLY A 302 6.86 25.65 -16.26
N ARG A 303 7.26 25.34 -15.00
CA ARG A 303 7.10 24.02 -14.40
C ARG A 303 5.64 23.65 -14.17
N TRP A 304 4.83 24.59 -13.71
CA TRP A 304 3.39 24.39 -13.53
C TRP A 304 2.70 24.05 -14.84
N PHE A 305 3.04 24.77 -15.93
CA PHE A 305 2.49 24.48 -17.25
C PHE A 305 2.91 23.08 -17.76
N LYS A 306 4.17 22.69 -17.54
CA LYS A 306 4.66 21.35 -17.83
C LYS A 306 3.94 20.27 -17.01
N ALA A 307 3.69 20.53 -15.72
CA ALA A 307 3.01 19.60 -14.83
C ALA A 307 1.52 19.39 -15.18
N MET A 308 0.86 20.37 -15.83
CA MET A 308 -0.52 20.23 -16.30
C MET A 308 -0.66 19.30 -17.52
N GLY A 309 0.39 19.17 -18.33
CA GLY A 309 0.38 18.32 -19.53
C GLY A 309 1.23 17.06 -19.42
N ALA A 310 1.86 16.83 -18.27
CA ALA A 310 2.68 15.64 -18.07
C ALA A 310 1.78 14.45 -17.74
N GLU A 311 1.71 13.50 -18.65
CA GLU A 311 1.32 12.14 -18.29
C GLU A 311 2.31 11.60 -17.26
N PRO A 312 1.83 10.88 -16.22
CA PRO A 312 2.73 10.21 -15.29
C PRO A 312 3.69 9.34 -16.12
N LYS A 313 4.98 9.51 -15.96
CA LYS A 313 5.97 8.55 -16.50
C LYS A 313 5.79 7.24 -15.68
N GLY A 314 4.83 6.43 -16.07
CA GLY A 314 4.74 5.04 -15.70
C GLY A 314 5.78 4.29 -16.49
N ASP A 315 6.45 3.33 -15.86
CA ASP A 315 7.32 2.32 -16.42
C ASP A 315 8.84 2.52 -16.28
N ILE A 316 9.30 2.84 -15.08
CA ILE A 316 10.57 2.29 -14.64
C ILE A 316 10.26 1.16 -13.64
N THR A 317 9.76 0.05 -14.17
CA THR A 317 9.71 -1.21 -13.44
C THR A 317 10.89 -2.06 -13.90
N ALA A 318 11.62 -2.66 -12.96
CA ALA A 318 12.50 -3.79 -13.23
C ALA A 318 11.76 -4.95 -13.94
N THR A 319 10.44 -4.85 -14.01
CA THR A 319 9.48 -5.85 -14.51
C THR A 319 9.12 -5.72 -16.00
N SER A 320 9.65 -4.78 -16.75
CA SER A 320 9.40 -4.71 -18.20
C SER A 320 9.91 -5.95 -18.99
N GLN A 321 10.51 -6.91 -18.29
CA GLN A 321 11.02 -8.16 -18.88
C GLN A 321 10.33 -9.44 -18.38
N ILE A 322 9.34 -9.33 -17.46
CA ILE A 322 8.58 -10.51 -17.01
C ILE A 322 7.30 -10.58 -17.83
N ASP A 323 7.09 -11.69 -18.54
CA ASP A 323 5.84 -12.01 -19.21
C ASP A 323 4.66 -11.71 -18.29
N ARG A 324 3.86 -10.72 -18.63
CA ARG A 324 2.67 -10.32 -17.90
C ARG A 324 1.74 -11.52 -17.78
N SER A 325 1.49 -11.98 -16.57
CA SER A 325 0.51 -13.05 -16.34
C SER A 325 -0.90 -12.51 -16.59
N PRO A 326 -1.76 -13.19 -17.40
CA PRO A 326 -3.13 -12.73 -17.65
C PRO A 326 -3.90 -12.53 -16.36
N ILE A 327 -4.73 -11.48 -16.32
CA ILE A 327 -5.59 -11.17 -15.17
C ILE A 327 -7.02 -11.59 -15.52
N ILE A 328 -7.55 -12.54 -14.76
CA ILE A 328 -8.94 -12.99 -14.84
C ILE A 328 -9.69 -12.34 -13.68
N MET A 329 -10.73 -11.60 -13.97
CA MET A 329 -11.62 -11.03 -12.97
C MET A 329 -12.88 -11.86 -12.84
N VAL A 330 -13.29 -12.23 -11.62
CA VAL A 330 -14.63 -12.76 -11.38
C VAL A 330 -15.47 -11.76 -10.59
N ALA A 331 -16.52 -11.25 -11.21
CA ALA A 331 -17.46 -10.33 -10.55
C ALA A 331 -18.63 -11.12 -9.93
N ILE A 332 -18.74 -11.07 -8.58
CA ILE A 332 -19.71 -11.87 -7.84
C ILE A 332 -20.42 -11.08 -6.74
N GLY A 333 -21.75 -11.17 -6.71
CA GLY A 333 -22.58 -10.65 -5.62
C GLY A 333 -23.10 -11.79 -4.74
N LEU A 334 -22.34 -12.24 -3.76
CA LEU A 334 -22.62 -13.43 -2.96
C LEU A 334 -24.00 -13.42 -2.26
N LYS A 335 -24.37 -12.27 -1.67
CA LYS A 335 -25.66 -12.12 -0.97
C LYS A 335 -26.85 -12.19 -1.91
N SER A 336 -26.66 -11.90 -3.19
CA SER A 336 -27.73 -11.76 -4.19
C SER A 336 -27.71 -12.83 -5.29
N SER A 337 -26.74 -13.73 -5.28
CA SER A 337 -26.61 -14.80 -6.28
C SER A 337 -27.03 -16.15 -5.71
N PRO A 338 -27.86 -16.95 -6.42
CA PRO A 338 -28.18 -18.32 -6.03
C PRO A 338 -26.94 -19.19 -5.90
N LEU A 339 -26.95 -20.15 -4.97
CA LEU A 339 -25.83 -21.08 -4.75
C LEU A 339 -25.40 -21.83 -6.04
N GLU A 340 -26.37 -22.21 -6.88
CA GLU A 340 -26.08 -22.87 -8.15
C GLU A 340 -25.26 -21.98 -9.11
N LEU A 341 -25.57 -20.68 -9.16
CA LEU A 341 -24.79 -19.72 -9.96
C LEU A 341 -23.38 -19.55 -9.39
N GLN A 342 -23.26 -19.48 -8.08
CA GLN A 342 -21.97 -19.40 -7.41
C GLN A 342 -21.08 -20.61 -7.71
N GLN A 343 -21.66 -21.83 -7.71
CA GLN A 343 -20.94 -23.07 -8.05
C GLN A 343 -20.55 -23.12 -9.53
N LYS A 344 -21.44 -22.69 -10.43
CA LYS A 344 -21.14 -22.60 -11.86
C LYS A 344 -20.04 -21.59 -12.16
N LEU A 345 -20.01 -20.46 -11.46
CA LEU A 345 -18.94 -19.48 -11.56
C LEU A 345 -17.59 -20.09 -11.12
N LEU A 346 -17.54 -20.76 -9.96
CA LEU A 346 -16.33 -21.46 -9.52
C LEU A 346 -15.84 -22.49 -10.56
N THR A 347 -16.74 -23.30 -11.11
CA THR A 347 -16.40 -24.30 -12.13
C THR A 347 -15.88 -23.65 -13.40
N THR A 348 -16.51 -22.56 -13.85
CA THR A 348 -16.10 -21.84 -15.07
C THR A 348 -14.73 -21.20 -14.89
N VAL A 349 -14.52 -20.48 -13.79
CA VAL A 349 -13.23 -19.87 -13.45
C VAL A 349 -12.15 -20.94 -13.32
N GLY A 350 -12.45 -22.08 -12.66
CA GLY A 350 -11.52 -23.20 -12.52
C GLY A 350 -11.05 -23.76 -13.87
N ARG A 351 -11.95 -23.89 -14.84
CA ARG A 351 -11.60 -24.33 -16.21
C ARG A 351 -10.70 -23.33 -16.93
N ILE A 352 -10.98 -22.04 -16.81
CA ILE A 352 -10.16 -20.98 -17.43
C ILE A 352 -8.76 -20.99 -16.82
N LEU A 353 -8.64 -21.08 -15.49
CA LEU A 353 -7.36 -21.14 -14.80
C LEU A 353 -6.54 -22.41 -15.08
N GLN A 354 -7.20 -23.51 -15.45
CA GLN A 354 -6.49 -24.73 -15.94
C GLN A 354 -5.87 -24.52 -17.32
N ILE A 355 -6.52 -23.73 -18.17
CA ILE A 355 -6.02 -23.38 -19.51
C ILE A 355 -4.90 -22.34 -19.40
N GLU A 356 -5.04 -21.38 -18.47
CA GLU A 356 -4.11 -20.30 -18.21
C GLU A 356 -3.42 -20.47 -16.84
N PRO A 357 -2.48 -21.42 -16.70
CA PRO A 357 -1.92 -21.79 -15.40
C PRO A 357 -1.08 -20.68 -14.74
N LYS A 358 -0.68 -19.67 -15.49
CA LYS A 358 0.02 -18.47 -14.95
C LYS A 358 -0.94 -17.33 -14.61
N ALA A 359 -2.21 -17.41 -14.97
CA ALA A 359 -3.16 -16.33 -14.75
C ALA A 359 -3.34 -15.99 -13.25
N ARG A 360 -3.53 -14.73 -12.99
CA ARG A 360 -3.95 -14.19 -11.68
C ARG A 360 -5.48 -14.10 -11.67
N LEU A 361 -6.10 -14.42 -10.54
CA LEU A 361 -7.54 -14.28 -10.34
C LEU A 361 -7.84 -13.13 -9.38
N ALA A 362 -8.59 -12.14 -9.84
CA ALA A 362 -9.16 -11.07 -9.03
C ALA A 362 -10.64 -11.39 -8.74
N CYS A 363 -10.97 -11.65 -7.47
CA CYS A 363 -12.35 -11.87 -7.02
C CYS A 363 -12.93 -10.53 -6.58
N VAL A 364 -13.89 -9.99 -7.34
CA VAL A 364 -14.44 -8.65 -7.13
C VAL A 364 -15.90 -8.74 -6.72
N SER A 365 -16.28 -8.04 -5.65
CA SER A 365 -17.67 -7.83 -5.24
C SER A 365 -17.99 -6.35 -5.14
N ILE A 366 -19.15 -5.96 -5.63
CA ILE A 366 -19.58 -4.56 -5.60
C ILE A 366 -20.66 -4.39 -4.53
N MET A 367 -20.38 -3.49 -3.57
CA MET A 367 -21.34 -2.97 -2.62
C MET A 367 -22.04 -1.77 -3.26
N LYS A 368 -23.33 -1.92 -3.52
CA LYS A 368 -24.12 -0.84 -4.11
C LYS A 368 -24.38 0.25 -3.08
N THR A 369 -23.91 1.46 -3.38
CA THR A 369 -24.13 2.67 -2.57
C THR A 369 -25.28 3.50 -3.12
N ASN A 370 -25.88 4.35 -2.28
CA ASN A 370 -26.91 5.30 -2.72
C ASN A 370 -26.25 6.55 -3.31
N ARG A 371 -26.82 7.09 -4.39
CA ARG A 371 -26.34 8.34 -4.99
C ARG A 371 -26.54 9.57 -4.10
N VAL A 372 -27.48 9.50 -3.14
CA VAL A 372 -27.84 10.60 -2.23
C VAL A 372 -28.17 9.99 -0.87
N GLY A 373 -27.38 10.30 0.15
CA GLY A 373 -27.61 9.87 1.53
C GLY A 373 -26.37 9.23 2.17
N MET A 374 -26.37 9.10 3.51
CA MET A 374 -25.36 8.32 4.23
C MET A 374 -25.72 6.84 4.11
N ASP A 375 -24.85 6.05 3.45
CA ASP A 375 -24.97 4.60 3.46
C ASP A 375 -24.58 4.05 4.84
N LYS A 376 -25.34 3.06 5.32
CA LYS A 376 -24.93 2.29 6.49
C LYS A 376 -23.75 1.40 6.08
N LEU A 377 -22.54 1.77 6.48
CA LEU A 377 -21.33 0.96 6.29
C LEU A 377 -21.19 -0.19 7.31
N THR A 378 -22.13 -0.26 8.27
CA THR A 378 -22.17 -1.26 9.34
C THR A 378 -23.53 -1.95 9.37
N ASP A 379 -23.52 -3.21 9.83
CA ASP A 379 -24.75 -3.94 10.18
C ASP A 379 -25.34 -3.42 11.51
N ASP A 380 -26.51 -3.97 11.91
CA ASP A 380 -27.18 -3.58 13.15
C ASP A 380 -26.39 -3.99 14.42
N ALA A 381 -25.39 -4.85 14.29
CA ALA A 381 -24.45 -5.25 15.36
C ALA A 381 -23.17 -4.41 15.38
N GLY A 382 -23.02 -3.41 14.47
CA GLY A 382 -21.85 -2.54 14.36
C GLY A 382 -20.65 -3.11 13.60
N ASN A 383 -20.82 -4.24 12.87
CA ASN A 383 -19.74 -4.84 12.10
C ASN A 383 -19.65 -4.20 10.70
N SER A 384 -18.43 -4.02 10.19
CA SER A 384 -18.19 -3.48 8.86
C SER A 384 -18.76 -4.39 7.76
N LEU A 385 -19.63 -3.85 6.91
CA LEU A 385 -20.18 -4.57 5.76
C LEU A 385 -19.11 -4.88 4.71
N HIS A 386 -18.10 -4.03 4.57
CA HIS A 386 -16.95 -4.25 3.69
C HIS A 386 -16.18 -5.52 4.10
N VAL A 387 -15.84 -5.64 5.39
CA VAL A 387 -15.15 -6.83 5.93
C VAL A 387 -15.97 -8.09 5.76
N GLN A 388 -17.27 -8.03 6.07
CA GLN A 388 -18.16 -9.18 5.88
C GLN A 388 -18.16 -9.66 4.41
N GLN A 389 -18.19 -8.71 3.48
CA GLN A 389 -18.17 -9.00 2.05
C GLN A 389 -16.82 -9.61 1.64
N LEU A 390 -15.71 -9.04 2.12
CA LEU A 390 -14.35 -9.55 1.87
C LEU A 390 -14.18 -10.98 2.40
N VAL A 391 -14.62 -11.25 3.64
CA VAL A 391 -14.61 -12.60 4.22
C VAL A 391 -15.46 -13.57 3.40
N ALA A 392 -16.63 -13.13 2.96
CA ALA A 392 -17.53 -13.98 2.16
C ALA A 392 -16.90 -14.37 0.81
N ILE A 393 -16.22 -13.42 0.13
CA ILE A 393 -15.53 -13.72 -1.14
C ILE A 393 -14.36 -14.71 -0.92
N LYS A 394 -13.57 -14.50 0.15
CA LYS A 394 -12.47 -15.41 0.51
C LYS A 394 -12.98 -16.84 0.77
N HIS A 395 -14.07 -16.98 1.53
CA HIS A 395 -14.71 -18.28 1.75
C HIS A 395 -15.21 -18.93 0.47
N TRP A 396 -15.82 -18.14 -0.41
CA TRP A 396 -16.31 -18.62 -1.70
C TRP A 396 -15.20 -19.15 -2.61
N ALA A 397 -14.06 -18.47 -2.68
CA ALA A 397 -12.94 -18.83 -3.55
C ALA A 397 -12.05 -19.96 -2.99
N ARG A 398 -12.13 -20.25 -1.69
CA ARG A 398 -11.26 -21.24 -1.01
C ARG A 398 -11.25 -22.65 -1.66
N PRO A 399 -12.37 -23.23 -2.09
CA PRO A 399 -12.35 -24.52 -2.78
C PRO A 399 -11.54 -24.50 -4.08
N LEU A 400 -11.62 -23.39 -4.83
CA LEU A 400 -10.86 -23.20 -6.07
C LEU A 400 -9.36 -23.09 -5.79
N GLN A 401 -8.98 -22.30 -4.80
CA GLN A 401 -7.59 -22.16 -4.38
C GLN A 401 -6.97 -23.51 -3.99
N GLN A 402 -7.70 -24.31 -3.21
CA GLN A 402 -7.26 -25.63 -2.77
C GLN A 402 -7.15 -26.64 -3.94
N SER A 403 -8.15 -26.69 -4.82
CA SER A 403 -8.19 -27.64 -5.93
C SER A 403 -7.09 -27.40 -6.96
N LEU A 404 -6.75 -26.13 -7.21
CA LEU A 404 -5.71 -25.72 -8.17
C LEU A 404 -4.35 -25.48 -7.54
N LYS A 405 -4.23 -25.65 -6.21
CA LYS A 405 -3.00 -25.36 -5.45
C LYS A 405 -2.44 -23.97 -5.76
N MET A 406 -3.32 -22.98 -5.89
CA MET A 406 -2.92 -21.63 -6.24
C MET A 406 -2.17 -20.99 -5.06
N GLU A 407 -1.07 -20.33 -5.38
CA GLU A 407 -0.35 -19.51 -4.42
C GLU A 407 -1.20 -18.29 -4.01
N ASP A 408 -1.10 -17.86 -2.75
CA ASP A 408 -1.88 -16.73 -2.19
C ASP A 408 -1.77 -15.46 -3.04
N GLN A 409 -0.61 -15.21 -3.63
CA GLN A 409 -0.32 -14.02 -4.44
C GLN A 409 -1.00 -13.99 -5.81
N ARG A 410 -1.48 -15.14 -6.28
CA ARG A 410 -2.21 -15.24 -7.57
C ARG A 410 -3.71 -15.08 -7.40
N LEU A 411 -4.19 -14.92 -6.17
CA LEU A 411 -5.60 -14.77 -5.84
C LEU A 411 -5.78 -13.51 -5.00
N THR A 412 -6.53 -12.55 -5.52
CA THR A 412 -6.80 -11.27 -4.84
C THR A 412 -8.29 -11.08 -4.63
N PHE A 413 -8.65 -10.26 -3.64
CA PHE A 413 -10.04 -10.07 -3.21
C PHE A 413 -10.31 -8.57 -3.06
N HIS A 414 -11.34 -8.10 -3.75
CA HIS A 414 -11.68 -6.69 -3.84
C HIS A 414 -13.15 -6.47 -3.52
N VAL A 415 -13.43 -5.45 -2.73
CA VAL A 415 -14.79 -5.00 -2.41
C VAL A 415 -14.91 -3.55 -2.83
N LEU A 416 -15.59 -3.29 -3.93
CA LEU A 416 -15.78 -1.96 -4.49
C LEU A 416 -17.10 -1.36 -3.99
N GLU A 417 -17.11 -0.09 -3.68
CA GLU A 417 -18.30 0.67 -3.29
C GLU A 417 -18.69 1.59 -4.45
N ALA A 418 -19.86 1.34 -5.06
CA ALA A 418 -20.29 2.12 -6.20
C ALA A 418 -21.82 2.19 -6.33
N PRO A 419 -22.38 3.31 -6.84
CA PRO A 419 -23.80 3.44 -7.12
C PRO A 419 -24.23 2.64 -8.35
N ASP A 420 -23.31 2.40 -9.29
CA ASP A 420 -23.54 1.64 -10.52
C ASP A 420 -22.60 0.44 -10.59
N THR A 421 -23.17 -0.76 -10.52
CA THR A 421 -22.42 -2.01 -10.49
C THR A 421 -21.72 -2.30 -11.83
N ALA A 422 -22.34 -1.99 -12.97
CA ALA A 422 -21.75 -2.28 -14.27
C ALA A 422 -20.59 -1.35 -14.57
N ALA A 423 -20.78 -0.04 -14.30
CA ALA A 423 -19.72 0.94 -14.44
C ALA A 423 -18.49 0.60 -13.56
N ALA A 424 -18.70 0.20 -12.30
CA ALA A 424 -17.61 -0.20 -11.41
C ALA A 424 -16.84 -1.44 -11.90
N ILE A 425 -17.53 -2.40 -12.49
CA ILE A 425 -16.87 -3.60 -13.08
C ILE A 425 -16.01 -3.19 -14.28
N VAL A 426 -16.55 -2.38 -15.18
CA VAL A 426 -15.82 -1.92 -16.38
C VAL A 426 -14.64 -1.04 -15.99
N GLU A 427 -14.83 -0.09 -15.09
CA GLU A 427 -13.76 0.79 -14.60
C GLU A 427 -12.63 0.01 -13.93
N PHE A 428 -12.96 -0.95 -13.05
CA PHE A 428 -11.97 -1.83 -12.45
C PHE A 428 -11.20 -2.63 -13.51
N ALA A 429 -11.91 -3.20 -14.48
CA ALA A 429 -11.30 -4.01 -15.53
C ALA A 429 -10.34 -3.18 -16.42
N THR A 430 -10.74 -1.99 -16.85
CA THR A 430 -9.92 -1.10 -17.68
C THR A 430 -8.70 -0.61 -16.90
N ARG A 431 -8.90 -0.12 -15.67
CA ARG A 431 -7.81 0.40 -14.82
C ARG A 431 -6.76 -0.66 -14.51
N ASN A 432 -7.18 -1.89 -14.22
CA ASN A 432 -6.29 -3.00 -13.87
C ASN A 432 -5.87 -3.86 -15.08
N GLN A 433 -6.23 -3.42 -16.29
CA GLN A 433 -5.92 -4.13 -17.54
C GLN A 433 -6.31 -5.61 -17.47
N VAL A 434 -7.52 -5.89 -17.04
CA VAL A 434 -8.09 -7.24 -16.97
C VAL A 434 -8.22 -7.81 -18.38
N ASP A 435 -7.77 -9.06 -18.57
CA ASP A 435 -7.82 -9.74 -19.87
C ASP A 435 -9.14 -10.50 -20.07
N HIS A 436 -9.80 -10.89 -18.96
CA HIS A 436 -11.03 -11.67 -19.03
C HIS A 436 -11.93 -11.44 -17.81
N ILE A 437 -13.16 -11.00 -18.03
CA ILE A 437 -14.21 -10.87 -17.01
C ILE A 437 -15.10 -12.12 -17.02
N VAL A 438 -15.29 -12.72 -15.84
CA VAL A 438 -16.27 -13.79 -15.62
C VAL A 438 -17.35 -13.29 -14.67
N MET A 439 -18.60 -13.32 -15.08
CA MET A 439 -19.70 -12.83 -14.26
C MET A 439 -20.98 -13.63 -14.42
N GLY A 440 -21.87 -13.55 -13.43
CA GLY A 440 -23.17 -14.18 -13.48
C GLY A 440 -24.25 -13.31 -14.14
N ALA A 441 -25.15 -13.91 -14.90
CA ALA A 441 -26.39 -13.26 -15.31
C ALA A 441 -27.55 -13.72 -14.43
N ARG A 442 -28.32 -12.75 -13.87
CA ARG A 442 -29.54 -13.05 -13.14
C ARG A 442 -30.71 -13.19 -14.14
N GLY A 443 -31.35 -14.35 -14.16
CA GLY A 443 -32.59 -14.56 -14.88
C GLY A 443 -33.76 -14.69 -13.91
N ASN A 444 -34.55 -13.63 -13.72
CA ASN A 444 -35.68 -13.65 -12.80
C ASN A 444 -37.07 -13.52 -13.48
N SER A 445 -37.22 -13.96 -14.73
CA SER A 445 -38.58 -14.12 -15.31
C SER A 445 -38.57 -15.02 -16.54
N ALA A 446 -39.58 -15.82 -16.70
CA ALA A 446 -39.84 -16.74 -17.84
C ALA A 446 -39.88 -16.05 -19.23
N LEU A 447 -39.87 -14.71 -19.27
CA LEU A 447 -39.91 -13.90 -20.49
C LEU A 447 -38.55 -13.35 -20.94
N ARG A 448 -37.44 -13.56 -20.19
CA ARG A 448 -36.14 -12.96 -20.53
C ARG A 448 -35.15 -13.97 -21.11
N ARG A 449 -35.18 -14.11 -22.41
CA ARG A 449 -34.10 -14.69 -23.25
C ARG A 449 -32.86 -13.78 -23.30
N TYR A 450 -32.82 -12.67 -22.54
CA TYR A 450 -31.81 -11.62 -22.62
C TYR A 450 -30.88 -11.59 -21.40
N LEU A 451 -29.68 -11.05 -21.57
CA LEU A 451 -28.73 -10.72 -20.52
C LEU A 451 -29.39 -9.77 -19.50
N GLY A 452 -29.08 -9.91 -18.21
CA GLY A 452 -29.51 -8.92 -17.20
C GLY A 452 -28.88 -7.54 -17.51
N SER A 453 -29.46 -6.46 -16.96
CA SER A 453 -28.99 -5.09 -17.26
C SER A 453 -27.51 -4.88 -17.00
N VAL A 454 -26.98 -5.37 -15.86
CA VAL A 454 -25.55 -5.27 -15.50
C VAL A 454 -24.68 -6.05 -16.48
N SER A 455 -25.01 -7.31 -16.76
CA SER A 455 -24.20 -8.13 -17.68
C SER A 455 -24.29 -7.65 -19.13
N ALA A 456 -25.43 -7.11 -19.56
CA ALA A 456 -25.57 -6.52 -20.89
C ALA A 456 -24.68 -5.26 -21.05
N GLN A 457 -24.66 -4.43 -20.04
CA GLN A 457 -23.84 -3.21 -20.04
C GLN A 457 -22.34 -3.56 -20.01
N VAL A 458 -21.91 -4.48 -19.12
CA VAL A 458 -20.50 -4.91 -19.07
C VAL A 458 -20.05 -5.53 -20.40
N VAL A 459 -20.90 -6.36 -21.04
CA VAL A 459 -20.56 -6.93 -22.37
C VAL A 459 -20.45 -5.85 -23.44
N ALA A 460 -21.23 -4.77 -23.34
CA ALA A 460 -21.22 -3.69 -24.33
C ALA A 460 -20.02 -2.73 -24.15
N GLU A 461 -19.55 -2.53 -22.91
CA GLU A 461 -18.58 -1.48 -22.57
C GLU A 461 -17.17 -2.02 -22.25
N ALA A 462 -17.02 -3.32 -21.92
CA ALA A 462 -15.71 -3.88 -21.59
C ALA A 462 -14.80 -4.02 -22.82
N GLU A 463 -13.54 -3.62 -22.67
CA GLU A 463 -12.50 -3.72 -23.70
C GLU A 463 -11.80 -5.09 -23.74
N CYS A 464 -12.20 -6.02 -22.86
CA CYS A 464 -11.64 -7.37 -22.73
C CYS A 464 -12.69 -8.46 -22.97
N SER A 465 -12.26 -9.74 -22.95
CA SER A 465 -13.16 -10.87 -23.06
C SER A 465 -14.15 -10.93 -21.89
N VAL A 466 -15.43 -11.25 -22.16
CA VAL A 466 -16.44 -11.37 -21.11
C VAL A 466 -17.16 -12.71 -21.22
N THR A 467 -17.10 -13.51 -20.15
CA THR A 467 -17.86 -14.75 -19.99
C THR A 467 -19.03 -14.53 -19.06
N VAL A 468 -20.26 -14.69 -19.57
CA VAL A 468 -21.49 -14.60 -18.80
C VAL A 468 -22.03 -15.99 -18.47
N VAL A 469 -21.99 -16.33 -17.17
CA VAL A 469 -22.46 -17.63 -16.65
C VAL A 469 -23.94 -17.54 -16.31
N ARG A 470 -24.73 -18.50 -16.79
CA ARG A 470 -26.17 -18.58 -16.54
C ARG A 470 -26.57 -19.88 -15.86
N VAL A 471 -27.60 -19.80 -15.06
CA VAL A 471 -28.38 -20.94 -14.57
C VAL A 471 -29.67 -20.93 -15.34
N LEU A 472 -29.94 -22.01 -16.07
CA LEU A 472 -31.22 -22.19 -16.73
C LEU A 472 -32.22 -22.69 -15.66
N PRO A 473 -33.42 -22.11 -15.55
CA PRO A 473 -34.47 -22.71 -14.76
C PRO A 473 -34.82 -24.07 -15.37
N PHE A 474 -34.92 -25.10 -14.55
CA PHE A 474 -35.49 -26.37 -14.92
C PHE A 474 -36.97 -26.23 -15.26
#